data_7eba492324c335777a12f6a63d796b63
#
_entry.id   7eba492324c335777a12f6a63d796b63
#
_cell.length_a   1.000
_cell.length_b   1.000
_cell.length_c   1.000
_cell.angle_alpha   90.00
_cell.angle_beta   90.00
_cell.angle_gamma   90.00
#
_symmetry.space_group_name_H-M   'P 1'
#
loop_
_entity.id
_entity.type
_entity.pdbx_description
1 polymer ?
#
loop_
_entity_poly.entity_id
_entity_poly.type
_entity_poly.pdbx_seq_one_letter_code
_entity_poly.pdbx_strand_id
1 'polypeptide(L)'
;EKPYPGPAGDIADIADTAFDAEVAAAPREAFPRSHRAAITAETPTLLIFTSGTTGLPKAARYSHMRWLSSGDVMEVTVEATPDDVFYCFLPLYHGAAATSVTSTALRAGAAIALRRKFSTREFWKDVRSHGITVCQYIGEICRYLMNQPASPDDRQHGLRCMMGAGLTPEIWQRWIERFGSVQIFEGW
;
A
#
# COMPACT_ATOMS: atom_id res chain seq x y z
N GLU A 1 4.53 31.33 6.06
CA GLU A 1 4.58 30.27 5.03
C GLU A 1 3.89 30.81 3.79
N LYS A 2 4.62 30.93 2.66
CA LYS A 2 4.00 31.30 1.39
C LYS A 2 3.10 30.14 0.95
N PRO A 3 1.83 30.41 0.57
CA PRO A 3 1.01 29.37 -0.02
C PRO A 3 1.70 28.88 -1.30
N TYR A 4 1.69 27.55 -1.50
CA TYR A 4 2.11 26.95 -2.75
C TYR A 4 1.27 27.57 -3.89
N PRO A 5 1.88 28.23 -4.87
CA PRO A 5 1.15 28.66 -6.05
C PRO A 5 0.86 27.41 -6.88
N GLY A 6 -0.24 26.73 -6.57
CA GLY A 6 -0.75 25.68 -7.43
C GLY A 6 -0.97 26.20 -8.84
N PRO A 7 -0.94 25.36 -9.87
CA PRO A 7 -1.31 25.77 -11.20
C PRO A 7 -2.70 26.42 -11.14
N ALA A 8 -2.79 27.64 -11.66
CA ALA A 8 -4.05 28.36 -11.80
C ALA A 8 -4.88 27.66 -12.89
N GLY A 9 -5.61 26.65 -12.51
CA GLY A 9 -6.55 25.92 -13.35
C GLY A 9 -7.48 25.13 -12.44
N ASP A 10 -8.74 25.10 -12.77
CA ASP A 10 -9.73 24.31 -12.07
C ASP A 10 -9.33 22.82 -12.16
N ILE A 11 -9.16 22.16 -11.01
CA ILE A 11 -8.86 20.72 -10.91
C ILE A 11 -9.93 19.86 -11.62
N ALA A 12 -11.11 20.44 -11.88
CA ALA A 12 -12.19 19.81 -12.62
C ALA A 12 -11.89 19.59 -14.13
N ASP A 13 -10.89 20.25 -14.70
CA ASP A 13 -10.54 20.14 -16.12
C ASP A 13 -9.40 19.18 -16.44
N ILE A 14 -8.80 18.53 -15.44
CA ILE A 14 -7.87 17.44 -15.67
C ILE A 14 -8.70 16.17 -15.88
N ALA A 15 -9.30 16.05 -17.06
CA ALA A 15 -9.95 14.80 -17.45
C ALA A 15 -8.91 13.67 -17.45
N ASP A 16 -9.27 12.49 -16.93
CA ASP A 16 -8.41 11.28 -16.90
C ASP A 16 -7.76 11.00 -18.27
N THR A 17 -8.44 11.37 -19.35
CA THR A 17 -7.95 11.23 -20.73
C THR A 17 -6.77 12.15 -21.06
N ALA A 18 -6.69 13.34 -20.49
CA ALA A 18 -5.55 14.24 -20.70
C ALA A 18 -4.31 13.74 -19.95
N PHE A 19 -4.47 13.26 -18.71
CA PHE A 19 -3.38 12.70 -17.92
C PHE A 19 -2.76 11.47 -18.59
N ASP A 20 -3.56 10.52 -19.04
CA ASP A 20 -3.08 9.32 -19.73
C ASP A 20 -2.34 9.66 -21.04
N ALA A 21 -2.82 10.63 -21.80
CA ALA A 21 -2.17 11.10 -23.01
C ALA A 21 -0.82 11.78 -22.71
N GLU A 22 -0.75 12.63 -21.69
CA GLU A 22 0.49 13.26 -21.25
C GLU A 22 1.51 12.26 -20.73
N VAL A 23 1.07 11.27 -19.93
CA VAL A 23 1.93 10.18 -19.46
C VAL A 23 2.46 9.35 -20.64
N ALA A 24 1.61 9.05 -21.64
CA ALA A 24 2.03 8.30 -22.83
C ALA A 24 3.03 9.06 -23.69
N ALA A 25 2.92 10.39 -23.74
CA ALA A 25 3.80 11.29 -24.49
C ALA A 25 5.08 11.66 -23.73
N ALA A 26 5.14 11.38 -22.41
CA ALA A 26 6.29 11.74 -21.59
C ALA A 26 7.56 10.95 -22.02
N PRO A 27 8.74 11.57 -21.97
CA PRO A 27 9.99 10.88 -22.23
C PRO A 27 10.17 9.66 -21.31
N ARG A 28 10.59 8.53 -21.86
CA ARG A 28 10.86 7.29 -21.09
C ARG A 28 12.25 7.27 -20.46
N GLU A 29 13.06 8.26 -20.74
CA GLU A 29 14.40 8.39 -20.19
C GLU A 29 14.36 8.83 -18.73
N ALA A 30 15.28 8.30 -17.93
CA ALA A 30 15.41 8.71 -16.54
C ALA A 30 15.86 10.19 -16.48
N PHE A 31 15.19 10.99 -15.64
CA PHE A 31 15.61 12.38 -15.39
C PHE A 31 17.06 12.44 -14.89
N PRO A 32 17.86 13.40 -15.38
CA PRO A 32 19.20 13.63 -14.89
C PRO A 32 19.24 13.80 -13.37
N ARG A 33 20.30 13.32 -12.73
CA ARG A 33 20.47 13.47 -11.27
C ARG A 33 20.46 14.94 -10.82
N SER A 34 20.86 15.86 -11.69
CA SER A 34 20.83 17.30 -11.43
C SER A 34 19.41 17.81 -11.09
N HIS A 35 18.36 17.23 -11.66
CA HIS A 35 16.96 17.58 -11.32
C HIS A 35 16.58 17.22 -9.88
N ARG A 36 17.35 16.35 -9.25
CA ARG A 36 17.12 15.90 -7.87
C ARG A 36 18.16 16.45 -6.89
N ALA A 37 19.06 17.33 -7.33
CA ALA A 37 20.15 17.82 -6.51
C ALA A 37 19.72 18.59 -5.26
N ALA A 38 18.55 19.25 -5.32
CA ALA A 38 17.98 19.98 -4.20
C ALA A 38 17.06 19.13 -3.28
N ILE A 39 16.82 17.86 -3.63
CA ILE A 39 15.98 16.98 -2.81
C ILE A 39 16.80 16.49 -1.62
N THR A 40 16.27 16.74 -0.42
CA THR A 40 16.84 16.30 0.85
C THR A 40 15.91 15.31 1.54
N ALA A 41 16.39 14.71 2.63
CA ALA A 41 15.58 13.83 3.47
C ALA A 41 14.32 14.52 4.03
N GLU A 42 14.35 15.82 4.23
CA GLU A 42 13.23 16.62 4.76
C GLU A 42 12.24 17.08 3.66
N THR A 43 12.64 17.00 2.39
CA THR A 43 11.78 17.38 1.27
C THR A 43 10.49 16.56 1.30
N PRO A 44 9.30 17.20 1.24
CA PRO A 44 8.03 16.48 1.16
C PRO A 44 7.94 15.62 -0.10
N THR A 45 7.54 14.38 0.05
CA THR A 45 7.33 13.43 -1.06
C THR A 45 5.86 13.06 -1.26
N LEU A 46 5.07 13.07 -0.17
CA LEU A 46 3.64 12.72 -0.22
C LEU A 46 2.82 13.70 0.61
N LEU A 47 1.61 13.96 0.13
CA LEU A 47 0.54 14.62 0.88
C LEU A 47 -0.59 13.61 1.08
N ILE A 48 -0.79 13.18 2.31
CA ILE A 48 -1.83 12.20 2.65
C ILE A 48 -2.97 12.92 3.34
N PHE A 49 -4.14 12.92 2.72
CA PHE A 49 -5.32 13.54 3.29
C PHE A 49 -5.97 12.64 4.33
N THR A 50 -6.30 13.23 5.48
CA THR A 50 -7.02 12.55 6.55
C THR A 50 -8.42 13.16 6.68
N SER A 51 -9.43 12.33 6.92
CA SER A 51 -10.77 12.78 7.27
C SER A 51 -10.74 13.42 8.66
N GLY A 52 -10.48 14.72 8.74
CA GLY A 52 -10.48 15.42 10.03
C GLY A 52 -11.79 15.21 10.78
N THR A 53 -11.72 14.96 12.09
CA THR A 53 -12.90 14.76 12.96
C THR A 53 -13.72 16.04 13.14
N THR A 54 -13.23 17.20 12.75
CA THR A 54 -13.80 18.52 13.08
C THR A 54 -13.86 19.49 11.90
N GLY A 55 -13.91 19.04 10.64
CA GLY A 55 -13.98 19.96 9.51
C GLY A 55 -13.39 19.42 8.19
N LEU A 56 -12.81 20.32 7.40
CA LEU A 56 -12.21 19.96 6.12
C LEU A 56 -11.03 18.97 6.27
N PRO A 57 -10.83 18.11 5.29
CA PRO A 57 -9.69 17.19 5.29
C PRO A 57 -8.37 17.94 5.46
N LYS A 58 -7.46 17.39 6.27
CA LYS A 58 -6.12 17.93 6.50
C LYS A 58 -5.10 17.09 5.75
N ALA A 59 -4.14 17.75 5.09
CA ALA A 59 -3.04 17.09 4.42
C ALA A 59 -1.86 16.89 5.37
N ALA A 60 -1.53 15.65 5.68
CA ALA A 60 -0.31 15.31 6.39
C ALA A 60 0.86 15.26 5.39
N ARG A 61 1.91 16.03 5.66
CA ARG A 61 3.14 16.03 4.84
C ARG A 61 4.03 14.87 5.27
N TYR A 62 4.42 14.04 4.32
CA TYR A 62 5.43 13.02 4.49
C TYR A 62 6.70 13.45 3.77
N SER A 63 7.82 13.51 4.49
CA SER A 63 9.13 13.74 3.90
C SER A 63 9.71 12.43 3.34
N HIS A 64 10.75 12.54 2.51
CA HIS A 64 11.51 11.36 2.04
C HIS A 64 12.03 10.52 3.21
N MET A 65 12.56 11.15 4.25
CA MET A 65 13.03 10.47 5.45
C MET A 65 11.91 9.64 6.10
N ARG A 66 10.75 10.26 6.31
CA ARG A 66 9.62 9.59 6.96
C ARG A 66 9.10 8.41 6.13
N TRP A 67 9.08 8.57 4.82
CA TRP A 67 8.68 7.50 3.90
C TRP A 67 9.66 6.33 3.95
N LEU A 68 10.97 6.60 3.88
CA LEU A 68 12.02 5.58 3.97
C LEU A 68 12.01 4.88 5.33
N SER A 69 11.93 5.65 6.44
CA SER A 69 11.89 5.06 7.79
C SER A 69 10.67 4.15 8.02
N SER A 70 9.53 4.46 7.38
CA SER A 70 8.38 3.55 7.43
C SER A 70 8.71 2.21 6.77
N GLY A 71 9.44 2.24 5.66
CA GLY A 71 9.92 1.04 4.99
C GLY A 71 10.92 0.25 5.82
N ASP A 72 11.90 0.94 6.43
CA ASP A 72 12.92 0.29 7.27
C ASP A 72 12.30 -0.47 8.45
N VAL A 73 11.36 0.15 9.15
CA VAL A 73 10.65 -0.48 10.28
C VAL A 73 9.87 -1.70 9.82
N MET A 74 9.12 -1.56 8.73
CA MET A 74 8.29 -2.66 8.24
C MET A 74 9.11 -3.78 7.60
N GLU A 75 10.22 -3.48 6.90
CA GLU A 75 11.15 -4.46 6.35
C GLU A 75 11.64 -5.42 7.44
N VAL A 76 12.10 -4.84 8.57
CA VAL A 76 12.54 -5.63 9.73
C VAL A 76 11.38 -6.39 10.39
N THR A 77 10.21 -5.73 10.52
CA THR A 77 9.04 -6.35 11.20
C THR A 77 8.54 -7.58 10.47
N VAL A 78 8.42 -7.50 9.15
CA VAL A 78 7.89 -8.62 8.34
C VAL A 78 8.99 -9.49 7.73
N GLU A 79 10.25 -9.23 8.09
CA GLU A 79 11.43 -9.92 7.55
C GLU A 79 11.37 -9.97 6.02
N ALA A 80 11.15 -8.79 5.41
CA ALA A 80 10.96 -8.69 3.97
C ALA A 80 12.25 -9.00 3.20
N THR A 81 12.10 -9.72 2.10
CA THR A 81 13.20 -10.13 1.22
C THR A 81 12.92 -9.79 -0.25
N PRO A 82 13.92 -9.82 -1.13
CA PRO A 82 13.70 -9.62 -2.57
C PRO A 82 12.78 -10.66 -3.22
N ASP A 83 12.61 -11.82 -2.59
CA ASP A 83 11.75 -12.91 -3.09
C ASP A 83 10.28 -12.71 -2.74
N ASP A 84 9.96 -11.71 -1.92
CA ASP A 84 8.58 -11.43 -1.53
C ASP A 84 7.79 -10.72 -2.63
N VAL A 85 6.49 -11.00 -2.63
CA VAL A 85 5.50 -10.28 -3.44
C VAL A 85 4.46 -9.66 -2.48
N PHE A 86 4.46 -8.33 -2.43
CA PHE A 86 3.52 -7.58 -1.61
C PHE A 86 2.19 -7.37 -2.33
N TYR A 87 1.08 -7.71 -1.69
CA TYR A 87 -0.25 -7.43 -2.23
C TYR A 87 -0.72 -6.03 -1.83
N CYS A 88 -0.92 -5.16 -2.81
CA CYS A 88 -1.40 -3.80 -2.64
C CYS A 88 -2.76 -3.62 -3.32
N PHE A 89 -3.84 -3.70 -2.58
CA PHE A 89 -5.21 -3.45 -3.03
C PHE A 89 -5.86 -2.25 -2.32
N LEU A 90 -5.15 -1.65 -1.37
CA LEU A 90 -5.56 -0.38 -0.75
C LEU A 90 -5.12 0.78 -1.65
N PRO A 91 -5.86 1.90 -1.61
CA PRO A 91 -5.52 3.07 -2.44
C PRO A 91 -4.13 3.61 -2.13
N LEU A 92 -3.34 3.89 -3.18
CA LEU A 92 -1.99 4.45 -3.04
C LEU A 92 -1.97 5.87 -2.44
N TYR A 93 -3.09 6.57 -2.40
CA TYR A 93 -3.22 7.85 -1.70
C TYR A 93 -3.45 7.69 -0.20
N HIS A 94 -3.63 6.47 0.31
CA HIS A 94 -3.77 6.18 1.74
C HIS A 94 -2.42 5.78 2.33
N GLY A 95 -2.10 6.28 3.53
CA GLY A 95 -0.82 6.06 4.18
C GLY A 95 -0.38 4.60 4.24
N ALA A 96 -1.31 3.72 4.55
CA ALA A 96 -1.04 2.29 4.64
C ALA A 96 -0.43 1.70 3.35
N ALA A 97 -0.99 1.99 2.17
CA ALA A 97 -0.44 1.55 0.89
C ALA A 97 0.79 2.38 0.48
N ALA A 98 0.66 3.72 0.57
CA ALA A 98 1.70 4.63 0.13
C ALA A 98 3.00 4.56 0.94
N THR A 99 2.93 4.15 2.19
CA THR A 99 4.12 4.05 3.05
C THR A 99 4.45 2.60 3.38
N SER A 100 3.59 1.87 4.12
CA SER A 100 3.95 0.55 4.62
C SER A 100 4.15 -0.49 3.52
N VAL A 101 3.35 -0.48 2.43
CA VAL A 101 3.55 -1.44 1.34
C VAL A 101 4.63 -0.99 0.39
N THR A 102 4.49 0.23 -0.20
CA THR A 102 5.39 0.64 -1.28
C THR A 102 6.81 0.90 -0.80
N SER A 103 6.97 1.54 0.38
CA SER A 103 8.30 1.79 0.93
C SER A 103 9.01 0.49 1.30
N THR A 104 8.29 -0.44 1.97
CA THR A 104 8.87 -1.72 2.37
C THR A 104 9.29 -2.55 1.17
N ALA A 105 8.41 -2.71 0.19
CA ALA A 105 8.73 -3.49 -1.01
C ALA A 105 9.91 -2.90 -1.79
N LEU A 106 9.97 -1.58 -1.94
CA LEU A 106 11.10 -0.92 -2.61
C LEU A 106 12.41 -1.05 -1.81
N ARG A 107 12.35 -0.98 -0.49
CA ARG A 107 13.51 -1.17 0.38
C ARG A 107 14.05 -2.59 0.30
N ALA A 108 13.18 -3.57 0.39
CA ALA A 108 13.54 -4.99 0.30
C ALA A 108 13.94 -5.45 -1.12
N GLY A 109 13.70 -4.64 -2.15
CA GLY A 109 13.85 -5.08 -3.55
C GLY A 109 12.78 -6.07 -3.97
N ALA A 110 11.65 -6.11 -3.27
CA ALA A 110 10.53 -7.02 -3.49
C ALA A 110 9.58 -6.54 -4.59
N ALA A 111 8.75 -7.43 -5.10
CA ALA A 111 7.71 -7.10 -6.07
C ALA A 111 6.43 -6.59 -5.39
N ILE A 112 5.62 -5.83 -6.13
CA ILE A 112 4.29 -5.39 -5.70
C ILE A 112 3.26 -5.87 -6.71
N ALA A 113 2.30 -6.69 -6.26
CA ALA A 113 1.09 -7.03 -7.00
C ALA A 113 0.03 -5.96 -6.71
N LEU A 114 -0.21 -5.06 -7.67
CA LEU A 114 -1.11 -3.93 -7.51
C LEU A 114 -2.50 -4.25 -8.06
N ARG A 115 -3.53 -3.99 -7.25
CA ARG A 115 -4.93 -4.10 -7.65
C ARG A 115 -5.67 -2.77 -7.43
N ARG A 116 -6.53 -2.38 -8.38
CA ARG A 116 -7.28 -1.12 -8.29
C ARG A 116 -8.19 -1.01 -7.07
N LYS A 117 -8.78 -2.13 -6.64
CA LYS A 117 -9.65 -2.20 -5.45
C LYS A 117 -9.72 -3.62 -4.91
N PHE A 118 -9.98 -3.74 -3.63
CA PHE A 118 -10.22 -5.02 -2.96
C PHE A 118 -11.40 -5.78 -3.57
N SER A 119 -11.26 -7.11 -3.65
CA SER A 119 -12.33 -8.02 -4.05
C SER A 119 -12.18 -9.35 -3.33
N THR A 120 -13.20 -9.74 -2.55
CA THR A 120 -13.22 -11.04 -1.86
C THR A 120 -13.16 -12.23 -2.82
N ARG A 121 -13.79 -12.08 -4.00
CA ARG A 121 -13.81 -13.13 -5.02
C ARG A 121 -12.44 -13.38 -5.66
N GLU A 122 -11.66 -12.32 -5.82
CA GLU A 122 -10.38 -12.39 -6.52
C GLU A 122 -9.19 -12.54 -5.58
N PHE A 123 -9.34 -12.25 -4.29
CA PHE A 123 -8.24 -12.21 -3.33
C PHE A 123 -7.37 -13.48 -3.38
N TRP A 124 -7.96 -14.64 -3.15
CA TRP A 124 -7.21 -15.90 -3.13
C TRP A 124 -6.72 -16.35 -4.50
N LYS A 125 -7.38 -15.94 -5.58
CA LYS A 125 -6.89 -16.17 -6.94
C LYS A 125 -5.63 -15.35 -7.20
N ASP A 126 -5.65 -14.05 -6.83
CA ASP A 126 -4.48 -13.18 -6.96
C ASP A 126 -3.33 -13.69 -6.11
N VAL A 127 -3.60 -14.08 -4.85
CA VAL A 127 -2.59 -14.62 -3.96
C VAL A 127 -1.87 -15.82 -4.59
N ARG A 128 -2.60 -16.74 -5.18
CA ARG A 128 -2.03 -17.92 -5.85
C ARG A 128 -1.36 -17.59 -7.18
N SER A 129 -2.03 -16.81 -8.03
CA SER A 129 -1.55 -16.57 -9.41
C SER A 129 -0.32 -15.65 -9.47
N HIS A 130 -0.18 -14.75 -8.50
CA HIS A 130 0.96 -13.83 -8.43
C HIS A 130 1.99 -14.24 -7.38
N GLY A 131 1.82 -15.38 -6.72
CA GLY A 131 2.75 -15.85 -5.68
C GLY A 131 2.88 -14.88 -4.52
N ILE A 132 1.79 -14.26 -4.10
CA ILE A 132 1.80 -13.24 -3.05
C ILE A 132 2.19 -13.87 -1.72
N THR A 133 3.17 -13.26 -1.06
CA THR A 133 3.74 -13.74 0.21
C THR A 133 3.44 -12.80 1.39
N VAL A 134 3.28 -11.51 1.12
CA VAL A 134 2.99 -10.49 2.13
C VAL A 134 1.74 -9.71 1.75
N CYS A 135 0.84 -9.51 2.68
CA CYS A 135 -0.41 -8.79 2.45
C CYS A 135 -0.64 -7.75 3.54
N GLN A 136 -1.01 -6.54 3.13
CA GLN A 136 -1.56 -5.57 4.06
C GLN A 136 -3.06 -5.79 4.24
N TYR A 137 -3.56 -5.65 5.47
CA TYR A 137 -4.99 -5.79 5.77
C TYR A 137 -5.53 -4.63 6.61
N ILE A 138 -6.84 -4.53 6.63
CA ILE A 138 -7.64 -3.89 7.68
C ILE A 138 -8.65 -4.93 8.19
N GLY A 139 -9.01 -4.88 9.46
CA GLY A 139 -9.83 -5.92 10.11
C GLY A 139 -11.12 -6.28 9.35
N GLU A 140 -11.77 -5.29 8.73
CA GLU A 140 -12.95 -5.51 7.89
C GLU A 140 -12.68 -6.44 6.68
N ILE A 141 -11.51 -6.34 6.06
CA ILE A 141 -11.14 -7.21 4.94
C ILE A 141 -11.02 -8.66 5.39
N CYS A 142 -10.39 -8.89 6.54
CA CYS A 142 -10.30 -10.22 7.12
C CYS A 142 -11.69 -10.78 7.42
N ARG A 143 -12.59 -9.96 7.95
CA ARG A 143 -13.98 -10.34 8.20
C ARG A 143 -14.72 -10.71 6.90
N TYR A 144 -14.55 -9.93 5.83
CA TYR A 144 -15.18 -10.24 4.54
C TYR A 144 -14.65 -11.54 3.93
N LEU A 145 -13.36 -11.82 4.05
CA LEU A 145 -12.77 -13.06 3.58
C LEU A 145 -13.23 -14.26 4.41
N MET A 146 -13.35 -14.10 5.73
CA MET A 146 -13.88 -15.13 6.62
C MET A 146 -15.34 -15.48 6.35
N ASN A 147 -16.14 -14.53 5.86
CA ASN A 147 -17.55 -14.74 5.52
C ASN A 147 -17.76 -15.42 4.16
N GLN A 148 -16.69 -15.63 3.36
CA GLN A 148 -16.81 -16.42 2.14
C GLN A 148 -17.01 -17.91 2.47
N PRO A 149 -17.71 -18.68 1.61
CA PRO A 149 -17.80 -20.12 1.77
C PRO A 149 -16.40 -20.75 1.92
N ALA A 150 -16.29 -21.78 2.74
CA ALA A 150 -15.05 -22.52 2.88
C ALA A 150 -14.73 -23.29 1.57
N SER A 151 -13.45 -23.37 1.24
CA SER A 151 -12.95 -24.04 0.07
C SER A 151 -11.87 -25.07 0.46
N PRO A 152 -11.78 -26.21 -0.24
CA PRO A 152 -10.64 -27.13 -0.09
C PRO A 152 -9.28 -26.46 -0.31
N ASP A 153 -9.27 -25.35 -1.05
CA ASP A 153 -8.07 -24.60 -1.42
C ASP A 153 -7.73 -23.49 -0.42
N ASP A 154 -8.48 -23.33 0.68
CA ASP A 154 -8.28 -22.25 1.64
C ASP A 154 -6.86 -22.19 2.21
N ARG A 155 -6.17 -23.33 2.27
CA ARG A 155 -4.78 -23.43 2.74
C ARG A 155 -3.74 -23.59 1.62
N GLN A 156 -4.17 -23.53 0.36
CA GLN A 156 -3.27 -23.68 -0.79
C GLN A 156 -2.78 -22.31 -1.27
N HIS A 157 -1.85 -21.70 -0.52
CA HIS A 157 -1.28 -20.40 -0.83
C HIS A 157 0.11 -20.22 -0.21
N GLY A 158 0.86 -19.28 -0.77
CA GLY A 158 2.19 -18.89 -0.28
C GLY A 158 2.17 -17.69 0.68
N LEU A 159 1.00 -17.21 1.11
CA LEU A 159 0.91 -16.07 2.02
C LEU A 159 1.52 -16.43 3.36
N ARG A 160 2.67 -15.83 3.70
CA ARG A 160 3.43 -16.08 4.92
C ARG A 160 3.18 -15.05 6.01
N CYS A 161 2.84 -13.82 5.59
CA CYS A 161 2.74 -12.70 6.51
C CYS A 161 1.59 -11.76 6.14
N MET A 162 0.92 -11.25 7.17
CA MET A 162 -0.06 -10.17 7.06
C MET A 162 0.27 -9.07 8.06
N MET A 163 0.16 -7.81 7.64
CA MET A 163 0.39 -6.64 8.48
C MET A 163 -0.78 -5.67 8.37
N GLY A 164 -1.25 -5.12 9.48
CA GLY A 164 -2.38 -4.21 9.45
C GLY A 164 -2.92 -3.86 10.82
N ALA A 165 -4.20 -3.48 10.86
CA ALA A 165 -4.86 -3.09 12.10
C ALA A 165 -6.36 -3.43 12.09
N GLY A 166 -6.90 -3.60 13.30
CA GLY A 166 -8.32 -3.82 13.54
C GLY A 166 -8.75 -5.28 13.47
N LEU A 167 -7.83 -6.22 13.62
CA LEU A 167 -8.13 -7.64 13.72
C LEU A 167 -8.44 -8.00 15.17
N THR A 168 -9.67 -8.46 15.43
CA THR A 168 -10.02 -8.93 16.76
C THR A 168 -9.40 -10.28 17.06
N PRO A 169 -9.10 -10.62 18.33
CA PRO A 169 -8.54 -11.92 18.70
C PRO A 169 -9.36 -13.11 18.19
N GLU A 170 -10.68 -12.98 18.20
CA GLU A 170 -11.58 -14.02 17.70
C GLU A 170 -11.42 -14.24 16.18
N ILE A 171 -11.38 -13.18 15.38
CA ILE A 171 -11.18 -13.28 13.94
C ILE A 171 -9.79 -13.81 13.65
N TRP A 172 -8.78 -13.39 14.40
CA TRP A 172 -7.40 -13.88 14.28
C TRP A 172 -7.31 -15.38 14.45
N GLN A 173 -7.86 -15.91 15.55
CA GLN A 173 -7.86 -17.35 15.79
C GLN A 173 -8.56 -18.12 14.67
N ARG A 174 -9.76 -17.71 14.27
CA ARG A 174 -10.52 -18.31 13.17
C ARG A 174 -9.79 -18.21 11.83
N TRP A 175 -9.03 -17.14 11.61
CA TRP A 175 -8.21 -16.96 10.41
C TRP A 175 -7.15 -18.04 10.32
N ILE A 176 -6.38 -18.26 11.40
CA ILE A 176 -5.33 -19.27 11.44
C ILE A 176 -5.92 -20.67 11.30
N GLU A 177 -7.04 -20.94 11.96
CA GLU A 177 -7.73 -22.23 11.85
C GLU A 177 -8.15 -22.55 10.41
N ARG A 178 -8.63 -21.55 9.67
CA ARG A 178 -9.12 -21.73 8.32
C ARG A 178 -8.02 -21.70 7.26
N PHE A 179 -7.20 -20.66 7.28
CA PHE A 179 -6.23 -20.39 6.23
C PHE A 179 -4.81 -20.85 6.55
N GLY A 180 -4.55 -21.31 7.76
CA GLY A 180 -3.25 -21.84 8.17
C GLY A 180 -2.39 -20.80 8.89
N SER A 181 -1.15 -21.20 9.18
CA SER A 181 -0.20 -20.42 9.99
C SER A 181 0.38 -19.26 9.17
N VAL A 182 -0.37 -18.19 9.06
CA VAL A 182 0.10 -16.91 8.53
C VAL A 182 0.55 -16.05 9.71
N GLN A 183 1.77 -15.52 9.65
CA GLN A 183 2.26 -14.59 10.66
C GLN A 183 1.48 -13.27 10.55
N ILE A 184 0.88 -12.81 11.62
CA ILE A 184 0.04 -11.61 11.63
C ILE A 184 0.66 -10.57 12.55
N PHE A 185 0.93 -9.41 11.99
CA PHE A 185 1.36 -8.24 12.73
C PHE A 185 0.20 -7.25 12.83
N GLU A 186 -0.29 -7.07 14.06
CA GLU A 186 -1.33 -6.12 14.40
C GLU A 186 -0.67 -4.89 14.99
N GLY A 187 -0.86 -3.73 14.40
CA GLY A 187 -0.24 -2.53 14.91
C GLY A 187 -0.65 -1.25 14.19
N TRP A 188 -0.51 -0.21 14.92
CA TRP A 188 -0.55 1.19 14.49
C TRP A 188 0.58 1.98 15.09
#